data_5d8f336a9da5ab3e3da35cad51c7843c
#
_entry.id   5d8f336a9da5ab3e3da35cad51c7843c
#
_cell.length_a   1.000
_cell.length_b   1.000
_cell.length_c   1.000
_cell.angle_alpha   90.00
_cell.angle_beta   90.00
_cell.angle_gamma   90.00
#
_symmetry.space_group_name_H-M   'P 1'
#
loop_
_entity.id
_entity.type
_entity.pdbx_description
1 polymer ?
#
loop_
_entity_poly.entity_id
_entity_poly.type
_entity_poly.pdbx_seq_one_letter_code
_entity_poly.pdbx_strand_id
1 'polypeptide(L)'
;GELKLTEQQHAAVFDRGGSLLVSAAAGSGKTKVLVERLFGYMERERCRIDDFLIITFTKAAAAELRGRIAAELSQRVARQPENMHLRRQMMRVYQADIKTVDAFCGSLLRENIHLLPPEGQRSLTPDFRVLDQQEAELLRMQVLEQVLEEFYQRIGRGDTQAQQLAETLGAGRDDRALERLVLDIHGKIQSHAYPMRWLERLREQWQQVPESVGPYREVLTDSILRQRRFPGNGRFAGVGGFP
;
A
#
# COMPACT_ATOMS: atom_id res chain seq x y z
N GLY A 1 19.41 30.07 19.78
CA GLY A 1 18.51 31.00 19.15
C GLY A 1 17.11 30.45 19.20
N GLU A 2 16.16 31.26 19.64
CA GLU A 2 14.73 30.92 19.63
C GLU A 2 14.30 30.59 18.21
N LEU A 3 13.63 29.46 18.04
CA LEU A 3 13.03 29.03 16.79
C LEU A 3 11.93 30.05 16.39
N LYS A 4 12.23 30.92 15.42
CA LYS A 4 11.18 31.76 14.82
C LYS A 4 10.30 30.87 13.95
N LEU A 5 9.17 30.44 14.49
CA LEU A 5 8.07 29.82 13.75
C LEU A 5 7.16 30.93 13.23
N THR A 6 6.61 30.76 12.03
CA THR A 6 5.48 31.59 11.58
C THR A 6 4.25 31.28 12.43
N GLU A 7 3.25 32.14 12.41
CA GLU A 7 2.00 31.91 13.14
C GLU A 7 1.32 30.60 12.77
N GLN A 8 1.28 30.28 11.47
CA GLN A 8 0.75 29.00 10.97
C GLN A 8 1.59 27.79 11.41
N GLN A 9 2.91 27.91 11.41
CA GLN A 9 3.79 26.85 11.90
C GLN A 9 3.62 26.67 13.41
N HIS A 10 3.47 27.74 14.16
CA HIS A 10 3.22 27.69 15.59
C HIS A 10 1.89 27.00 15.89
N ALA A 11 0.82 27.34 15.17
CA ALA A 11 -0.46 26.65 15.28
C ALA A 11 -0.31 25.15 14.98
N ALA A 12 0.38 24.77 13.90
CA ALA A 12 0.60 23.38 13.54
C ALA A 12 1.43 22.60 14.58
N VAL A 13 2.35 23.26 15.29
CA VAL A 13 3.15 22.63 16.36
C VAL A 13 2.31 22.39 17.63
N PHE A 14 1.45 23.32 18.00
CA PHE A 14 0.81 23.34 19.33
C PHE A 14 -0.69 23.02 19.33
N ASP A 15 -1.34 22.96 18.17
CA ASP A 15 -2.73 22.52 18.07
C ASP A 15 -2.86 21.05 18.50
N ARG A 16 -3.85 20.75 19.36
CA ARG A 16 -4.16 19.43 19.91
C ARG A 16 -5.59 18.97 19.60
N GLY A 17 -6.29 19.70 18.76
CA GLY A 17 -7.69 19.47 18.43
C GLY A 17 -7.93 18.47 17.30
N GLY A 18 -7.76 17.15 17.52
CA GLY A 18 -8.13 16.14 16.54
C GLY A 18 -7.13 15.96 15.40
N SER A 19 -7.62 15.69 14.16
CA SER A 19 -6.77 15.48 12.99
C SER A 19 -6.27 16.79 12.39
N LEU A 20 -4.97 16.89 12.14
CA LEU A 20 -4.33 18.07 11.55
C LEU A 20 -3.77 17.72 10.17
N LEU A 21 -4.21 18.44 9.14
CA LEU A 21 -3.62 18.39 7.79
C LEU A 21 -2.71 19.60 7.58
N VAL A 22 -1.42 19.36 7.33
CA VAL A 22 -0.44 20.40 7.02
C VAL A 22 -0.12 20.37 5.53
N SER A 23 -0.64 21.35 4.78
CA SER A 23 -0.33 21.54 3.36
C SER A 23 0.68 22.68 3.22
N ALA A 24 1.80 22.40 2.54
CA ALA A 24 2.85 23.39 2.34
C ALA A 24 3.75 23.01 1.17
N ALA A 25 4.33 24.02 0.48
CA ALA A 25 5.26 23.80 -0.62
C ALA A 25 6.54 23.06 -0.20
N ALA A 26 7.31 22.54 -1.15
CA ALA A 26 8.62 21.98 -0.88
C ALA A 26 9.53 23.07 -0.24
N GLY A 27 10.35 22.68 0.74
CA GLY A 27 11.26 23.62 1.43
C GLY A 27 10.58 24.51 2.50
N SER A 28 9.27 24.47 2.68
CA SER A 28 8.53 25.28 3.67
C SER A 28 8.75 24.91 5.14
N GLY A 29 9.57 23.90 5.42
CA GLY A 29 9.88 23.47 6.78
C GLY A 29 8.91 22.46 7.38
N LYS A 30 8.10 21.72 6.57
CA LYS A 30 7.17 20.68 7.06
C LYS A 30 7.80 19.69 8.04
N THR A 31 8.97 19.17 7.69
CA THR A 31 9.70 18.22 8.55
C THR A 31 10.12 18.86 9.87
N LYS A 32 10.51 20.14 9.84
CA LYS A 32 10.84 20.90 11.05
C LYS A 32 9.63 21.06 11.95
N VAL A 33 8.48 21.43 11.39
CA VAL A 33 7.20 21.54 12.12
C VAL A 33 6.81 20.22 12.74
N LEU A 34 6.96 19.10 11.99
CA LEU A 34 6.70 17.76 12.51
C LEU A 34 7.59 17.43 13.72
N VAL A 35 8.89 17.67 13.60
CA VAL A 35 9.86 17.41 14.67
C VAL A 35 9.53 18.27 15.91
N GLU A 36 9.28 19.56 15.73
CA GLU A 36 8.90 20.44 16.83
C GLU A 36 7.57 20.03 17.51
N ARG A 37 6.60 19.57 16.72
CA ARG A 37 5.35 19.03 17.25
C ARG A 37 5.59 17.80 18.13
N LEU A 38 6.45 16.86 17.70
CA LEU A 38 6.84 15.70 18.49
C LEU A 38 7.50 16.10 19.81
N PHE A 39 8.41 17.07 19.76
CA PHE A 39 9.05 17.59 20.99
C PHE A 39 8.04 18.29 21.89
N GLY A 40 7.08 19.00 21.32
CA GLY A 40 5.98 19.59 22.08
C GLY A 40 5.21 18.55 22.89
N TYR A 41 4.90 17.39 22.29
CA TYR A 41 4.26 16.27 23.01
C TYR A 41 5.19 15.67 24.09
N MET A 42 6.46 15.43 23.75
CA MET A 42 7.40 14.84 24.72
C MET A 42 7.68 15.74 25.92
N GLU A 43 7.82 17.03 25.71
CA GLU A 43 8.21 17.98 26.79
C GLU A 43 7.02 18.45 27.63
N ARG A 44 5.89 18.75 26.99
CA ARG A 44 4.72 19.30 27.69
C ARG A 44 3.77 18.23 28.21
N GLU A 45 3.58 17.17 27.43
CA GLU A 45 2.59 16.12 27.72
C GLU A 45 3.24 14.83 28.22
N ARG A 46 4.58 14.82 28.32
CA ARG A 46 5.36 13.69 28.79
C ARG A 46 5.19 12.43 27.97
N CYS A 47 4.73 12.53 26.72
CA CYS A 47 4.69 11.40 25.80
C CYS A 47 6.09 10.83 25.54
N ARG A 48 6.16 9.56 25.22
CA ARG A 48 7.41 8.91 24.83
C ARG A 48 7.50 8.90 23.30
N ILE A 49 8.72 8.85 22.77
CA ILE A 49 8.93 8.76 21.31
C ILE A 49 8.36 7.45 20.73
N ASP A 50 8.32 6.40 21.51
CA ASP A 50 7.76 5.10 21.15
C ASP A 50 6.22 5.03 21.32
N ASP A 51 5.57 6.09 21.78
CA ASP A 51 4.10 6.23 21.76
C ASP A 51 3.60 6.72 20.38
N PHE A 52 4.51 7.09 19.45
CA PHE A 52 4.16 7.61 18.13
C PHE A 52 4.44 6.60 17.03
N LEU A 53 3.50 6.51 16.09
CA LEU A 53 3.73 5.87 14.80
C LEU A 53 3.99 6.96 13.74
N ILE A 54 5.18 6.95 13.15
CA ILE A 54 5.61 7.92 12.15
C ILE A 54 5.86 7.19 10.85
N ILE A 55 4.99 7.44 9.86
CA ILE A 55 5.03 6.76 8.57
C ILE A 55 5.64 7.67 7.51
N THR A 56 6.52 7.11 6.70
CA THR A 56 7.13 7.75 5.53
C THR A 56 6.94 6.88 4.29
N PHE A 57 7.14 7.45 3.09
CA PHE A 57 7.02 6.71 1.84
C PHE A 57 8.28 5.89 1.50
N THR A 58 9.46 6.31 1.97
CA THR A 58 10.72 5.64 1.64
C THR A 58 11.53 5.32 2.89
N LYS A 59 12.31 4.24 2.82
CA LYS A 59 13.25 3.87 3.88
C LYS A 59 14.28 4.97 4.16
N ALA A 60 14.73 5.66 3.11
CA ALA A 60 15.66 6.78 3.22
C ALA A 60 15.06 7.94 4.03
N ALA A 61 13.79 8.32 3.72
CA ALA A 61 13.09 9.37 4.47
C ALA A 61 12.86 9.00 5.94
N ALA A 62 12.57 7.73 6.23
CA ALA A 62 12.43 7.23 7.60
C ALA A 62 13.77 7.33 8.37
N ALA A 63 14.87 6.92 7.73
CA ALA A 63 16.21 7.00 8.32
C ALA A 63 16.63 8.46 8.56
N GLU A 64 16.41 9.34 7.59
CA GLU A 64 16.69 10.77 7.71
C GLU A 64 15.90 11.42 8.84
N LEU A 65 14.60 11.14 8.92
CA LEU A 65 13.74 11.69 9.97
C LEU A 65 14.17 11.20 11.36
N ARG A 66 14.51 9.92 11.49
CA ARG A 66 15.07 9.35 12.72
C ARG A 66 16.37 10.05 13.12
N GLY A 67 17.28 10.26 12.18
CA GLY A 67 18.54 10.98 12.42
C GLY A 67 18.29 12.43 12.88
N ARG A 68 17.33 13.13 12.28
CA ARG A 68 16.96 14.49 12.69
C ARG A 68 16.40 14.53 14.11
N ILE A 69 15.50 13.60 14.46
CA ILE A 69 14.94 13.51 15.80
C ILE A 69 16.05 13.18 16.82
N ALA A 70 16.94 12.24 16.51
CA ALA A 70 18.06 11.89 17.38
C ALA A 70 19.03 13.06 17.61
N ALA A 71 19.35 13.83 16.57
CA ALA A 71 20.21 15.01 16.66
C ALA A 71 19.56 16.10 17.51
N GLU A 72 18.26 16.37 17.34
CA GLU A 72 17.53 17.34 18.14
C GLU A 72 17.41 16.90 19.60
N LEU A 73 17.16 15.60 19.87
CA LEU A 73 17.21 15.04 21.24
C LEU A 73 18.57 15.29 21.90
N SER A 74 19.66 15.00 21.18
CA SER A 74 21.03 15.26 21.68
C SER A 74 21.23 16.72 22.06
N GLN A 75 20.79 17.67 21.22
CA GLN A 75 20.93 19.08 21.52
C GLN A 75 20.11 19.51 22.72
N ARG A 76 18.86 19.03 22.84
CA ARG A 76 17.98 19.37 23.98
C ARG A 76 18.49 18.76 25.29
N VAL A 77 18.98 17.52 25.27
CA VAL A 77 19.63 16.91 26.43
C VAL A 77 20.88 17.68 26.84
N ALA A 78 21.70 18.14 25.89
CA ALA A 78 22.88 18.94 26.20
C ALA A 78 22.53 20.29 26.86
N ARG A 79 21.37 20.89 26.52
CA ARG A 79 20.87 22.12 27.16
C ARG A 79 20.20 21.87 28.52
N GLN A 80 19.68 20.68 28.73
CA GLN A 80 18.93 20.29 29.93
C GLN A 80 19.42 18.91 30.43
N PRO A 81 20.67 18.79 30.92
CA PRO A 81 21.26 17.50 31.26
C PRO A 81 20.55 16.78 32.39
N GLU A 82 19.87 17.50 33.28
CA GLU A 82 19.06 16.97 34.39
C GLU A 82 17.68 16.46 33.93
N ASN A 83 17.25 16.74 32.69
CA ASN A 83 15.98 16.28 32.18
C ASN A 83 16.01 14.79 31.86
N MET A 84 15.74 13.97 32.86
CA MET A 84 15.76 12.50 32.75
C MET A 84 14.75 11.97 31.76
N HIS A 85 13.65 12.69 31.48
CA HIS A 85 12.68 12.28 30.50
C HIS A 85 13.28 12.34 29.07
N LEU A 86 13.89 13.45 28.68
CA LEU A 86 14.56 13.59 27.37
C LEU A 86 15.73 12.61 27.22
N ARG A 87 16.51 12.40 28.26
CA ARG A 87 17.60 11.40 28.23
C ARG A 87 17.09 9.99 27.94
N ARG A 88 15.94 9.58 28.50
CA ARG A 88 15.32 8.30 28.21
C ARG A 88 14.83 8.20 26.77
N GLN A 89 14.34 9.31 26.17
CA GLN A 89 13.91 9.30 24.76
C GLN A 89 15.09 9.05 23.81
N MET A 90 16.31 9.52 24.12
CA MET A 90 17.49 9.21 23.32
C MET A 90 17.75 7.71 23.19
N MET A 91 17.51 6.94 24.26
CA MET A 91 17.67 5.48 24.21
C MET A 91 16.56 4.80 23.39
N ARG A 92 15.38 5.41 23.34
CA ARG A 92 14.19 4.83 22.68
C ARG A 92 14.04 5.19 21.21
N VAL A 93 14.69 6.25 20.73
CA VAL A 93 14.50 6.75 19.36
C VAL A 93 14.80 5.68 18.28
N TYR A 94 15.71 4.77 18.57
CA TYR A 94 16.06 3.68 17.64
C TYR A 94 15.04 2.54 17.64
N GLN A 95 14.22 2.43 18.68
CA GLN A 95 13.13 1.45 18.79
C GLN A 95 11.77 2.04 18.35
N ALA A 96 11.69 3.37 18.23
CA ALA A 96 10.46 4.05 17.82
C ALA A 96 10.01 3.66 16.41
N ASP A 97 8.71 3.61 16.21
CA ASP A 97 8.07 3.26 14.93
C ASP A 97 8.14 4.41 13.92
N ILE A 98 9.37 4.64 13.40
CA ILE A 98 9.65 5.58 12.30
C ILE A 98 10.01 4.74 11.09
N LYS A 99 9.06 4.40 10.23
CA LYS A 99 9.23 3.41 9.17
C LYS A 99 8.28 3.67 7.98
N THR A 100 8.44 2.91 6.92
CA THR A 100 7.47 2.90 5.81
C THR A 100 6.22 2.11 6.21
N VAL A 101 5.12 2.31 5.48
CA VAL A 101 3.89 1.53 5.66
C VAL A 101 4.17 0.03 5.60
N ASP A 102 4.90 -0.42 4.57
CA ASP A 102 5.22 -1.84 4.39
C ASP A 102 6.07 -2.40 5.55
N ALA A 103 7.07 -1.62 6.00
CA ALA A 103 7.90 -2.03 7.14
C ALA A 103 7.09 -2.10 8.44
N PHE A 104 6.13 -1.20 8.64
CA PHE A 104 5.21 -1.24 9.77
C PHE A 104 4.29 -2.47 9.69
N CYS A 105 3.64 -2.70 8.54
CA CYS A 105 2.80 -3.88 8.33
C CYS A 105 3.58 -5.18 8.54
N GLY A 106 4.82 -5.25 8.04
CA GLY A 106 5.69 -6.41 8.25
C GLY A 106 6.05 -6.65 9.72
N SER A 107 6.27 -5.58 10.51
CA SER A 107 6.48 -5.68 11.96
C SER A 107 5.23 -6.18 12.66
N LEU A 108 4.08 -5.57 12.33
CA LEU A 108 2.79 -5.94 12.90
C LEU A 108 2.44 -7.41 12.64
N LEU A 109 2.70 -7.91 11.43
CA LEU A 109 2.51 -9.31 11.10
C LEU A 109 3.41 -10.24 11.92
N ARG A 110 4.69 -9.90 12.08
CA ARG A 110 5.62 -10.73 12.88
C ARG A 110 5.21 -10.82 14.34
N GLU A 111 4.79 -9.71 14.92
CA GLU A 111 4.36 -9.62 16.31
C GLU A 111 3.05 -10.37 16.57
N ASN A 112 2.16 -10.42 15.57
CA ASN A 112 0.81 -10.94 15.68
C ASN A 112 0.55 -12.20 14.84
N ILE A 113 1.58 -12.90 14.41
CA ILE A 113 1.44 -14.06 13.52
C ILE A 113 0.60 -15.19 14.17
N HIS A 114 0.61 -15.27 15.50
CA HIS A 114 -0.19 -16.21 16.27
C HIS A 114 -1.71 -15.95 16.21
N LEU A 115 -2.12 -14.74 15.79
CA LEU A 115 -3.52 -14.37 15.59
C LEU A 115 -4.04 -14.71 14.19
N LEU A 116 -3.15 -15.11 13.26
CA LEU A 116 -3.58 -15.53 11.94
C LEU A 116 -4.35 -16.84 12.02
N PRO A 117 -5.39 -17.03 11.18
CA PRO A 117 -6.13 -18.28 11.10
C PRO A 117 -5.16 -19.42 10.71
N PRO A 118 -5.46 -20.69 11.09
CA PRO A 118 -4.57 -21.83 10.85
C PRO A 118 -4.14 -21.98 9.38
N GLU A 119 -5.01 -21.60 8.46
CA GLU A 119 -4.72 -21.61 7.01
C GLU A 119 -3.65 -20.57 6.65
N GLY A 120 -3.69 -19.39 7.26
CA GLY A 120 -2.66 -18.34 7.09
C GLY A 120 -1.36 -18.65 7.82
N GLN A 121 -1.42 -19.37 8.95
CA GLN A 121 -0.22 -19.77 9.71
C GLN A 121 0.63 -20.83 8.99
N ARG A 122 0.02 -21.67 8.14
CA ARG A 122 0.76 -22.72 7.41
C ARG A 122 1.75 -22.17 6.39
N SER A 123 1.55 -20.92 5.95
CA SER A 123 2.38 -20.28 4.93
C SER A 123 3.31 -19.20 5.46
N LEU A 124 3.12 -18.74 6.71
CA LEU A 124 3.91 -17.66 7.30
C LEU A 124 4.49 -18.10 8.64
N THR A 125 5.81 -18.00 8.76
CA THR A 125 6.55 -18.16 10.00
C THR A 125 7.05 -16.79 10.48
N PRO A 126 7.36 -16.58 11.79
CA PRO A 126 7.80 -15.27 12.30
C PRO A 126 9.05 -14.72 11.61
N ASP A 127 9.86 -15.59 11.04
CA ASP A 127 11.10 -15.30 10.32
C ASP A 127 10.88 -15.08 8.81
N PHE A 128 9.64 -14.93 8.35
CA PHE A 128 9.37 -14.66 6.93
C PHE A 128 10.16 -13.45 6.42
N ARG A 129 10.65 -13.55 5.19
CA ARG A 129 11.26 -12.42 4.49
C ARG A 129 10.34 -11.89 3.40
N VAL A 130 10.44 -10.60 3.15
CA VAL A 130 9.79 -9.97 2.00
C VAL A 130 10.69 -10.19 0.79
N LEU A 131 10.13 -10.76 -0.27
CA LEU A 131 10.85 -10.95 -1.53
C LEU A 131 11.19 -9.60 -2.16
N ASP A 132 12.30 -9.53 -2.88
CA ASP A 132 12.56 -8.41 -3.75
C ASP A 132 11.68 -8.49 -5.02
N GLN A 133 11.71 -7.42 -5.83
CA GLN A 133 10.83 -7.33 -7.00
C GLN A 133 11.14 -8.42 -8.04
N GLN A 134 12.39 -8.79 -8.23
CA GLN A 134 12.80 -9.79 -9.21
C GLN A 134 12.39 -11.19 -8.77
N GLU A 135 12.63 -11.52 -7.50
CA GLU A 135 12.19 -12.78 -6.89
C GLU A 135 10.66 -12.94 -6.94
N ALA A 136 9.94 -11.85 -6.63
CA ALA A 136 8.48 -11.85 -6.67
C ALA A 136 7.92 -12.04 -8.09
N GLU A 137 8.58 -11.43 -9.09
CA GLU A 137 8.20 -11.58 -10.50
C GLU A 137 8.43 -13.01 -10.99
N LEU A 138 9.59 -13.58 -10.68
CA LEU A 138 9.90 -14.97 -11.03
C LEU A 138 8.88 -15.94 -10.43
N LEU A 139 8.55 -15.76 -9.15
CA LEU A 139 7.55 -16.60 -8.47
C LEU A 139 6.16 -16.45 -9.10
N ARG A 140 5.75 -15.22 -9.47
CA ARG A 140 4.48 -15.01 -10.17
C ARG A 140 4.42 -15.75 -11.50
N MET A 141 5.48 -15.71 -12.27
CA MET A 141 5.54 -16.40 -13.56
C MET A 141 5.44 -17.91 -13.39
N GLN A 142 6.16 -18.49 -12.41
CA GLN A 142 6.08 -19.91 -12.10
C GLN A 142 4.66 -20.35 -11.67
N VAL A 143 4.02 -19.55 -10.81
CA VAL A 143 2.64 -19.85 -10.38
C VAL A 143 1.66 -19.66 -11.53
N LEU A 144 1.86 -18.64 -12.38
CA LEU A 144 1.01 -18.42 -13.55
C LEU A 144 1.05 -19.61 -14.51
N GLU A 145 2.23 -20.16 -14.79
CA GLU A 145 2.39 -21.33 -15.63
C GLU A 145 1.59 -22.53 -15.08
N GLN A 146 1.68 -22.80 -13.78
CA GLN A 146 0.89 -23.85 -13.13
C GLN A 146 -0.62 -23.62 -13.25
N VAL A 147 -1.07 -22.37 -12.99
CA VAL A 147 -2.49 -22.01 -13.09
C VAL A 147 -3.02 -22.18 -14.51
N LEU A 148 -2.23 -21.82 -15.51
CA LEU A 148 -2.60 -21.99 -16.92
C LEU A 148 -2.63 -23.46 -17.31
N GLU A 149 -1.68 -24.26 -16.85
CA GLU A 149 -1.70 -25.71 -17.08
C GLU A 149 -2.97 -26.36 -16.49
N GLU A 150 -3.32 -26.03 -15.24
CA GLU A 150 -4.57 -26.49 -14.61
C GLU A 150 -5.81 -26.03 -15.40
N PHE A 151 -5.80 -24.79 -15.89
CA PHE A 151 -6.88 -24.26 -16.72
C PHE A 151 -7.07 -25.06 -18.00
N TYR A 152 -6.00 -25.37 -18.73
CA TYR A 152 -6.06 -26.19 -19.95
C TYR A 152 -6.42 -27.64 -19.66
N GLN A 153 -5.99 -28.21 -18.55
CA GLN A 153 -6.43 -29.54 -18.12
C GLN A 153 -7.95 -29.57 -17.85
N ARG A 154 -8.55 -28.53 -17.31
CA ARG A 154 -10.00 -28.41 -17.14
C ARG A 154 -10.72 -28.42 -18.49
N ILE A 155 -10.22 -27.70 -19.48
CA ILE A 155 -10.76 -27.75 -20.85
C ILE A 155 -10.71 -29.16 -21.39
N GLY A 156 -9.59 -29.86 -21.25
CA GLY A 156 -9.42 -31.26 -21.67
C GLY A 156 -10.37 -32.23 -20.98
N ARG A 157 -10.87 -31.88 -19.77
CA ARG A 157 -11.89 -32.67 -19.04
C ARG A 157 -13.34 -32.26 -19.39
N GLY A 158 -13.55 -31.35 -20.35
CA GLY A 158 -14.86 -30.94 -20.84
C GLY A 158 -15.47 -29.71 -20.10
N ASP A 159 -14.68 -28.89 -19.44
CA ASP A 159 -15.16 -27.62 -18.86
C ASP A 159 -15.48 -26.63 -19.98
N THR A 160 -16.78 -26.54 -20.33
CA THR A 160 -17.27 -25.69 -21.43
C THR A 160 -17.11 -24.20 -21.14
N GLN A 161 -17.15 -23.77 -19.88
CA GLN A 161 -16.95 -22.37 -19.52
C GLN A 161 -15.48 -21.96 -19.70
N ALA A 162 -14.56 -22.81 -19.28
CA ALA A 162 -13.13 -22.60 -19.50
C ALA A 162 -12.80 -22.56 -20.99
N GLN A 163 -13.41 -23.44 -21.78
CA GLN A 163 -13.25 -23.47 -23.23
C GLN A 163 -13.76 -22.19 -23.88
N GLN A 164 -14.97 -21.74 -23.56
CA GLN A 164 -15.53 -20.48 -24.08
C GLN A 164 -14.67 -19.28 -23.74
N LEU A 165 -14.14 -19.22 -22.51
CA LEU A 165 -13.23 -18.15 -22.11
C LEU A 165 -11.96 -18.18 -22.95
N ALA A 166 -11.35 -19.33 -23.12
CA ALA A 166 -10.17 -19.51 -23.95
C ALA A 166 -10.41 -19.05 -25.39
N GLU A 167 -11.50 -19.48 -26.02
CA GLU A 167 -11.88 -19.11 -27.38
C GLU A 167 -12.12 -17.60 -27.50
N THR A 168 -12.79 -16.99 -26.52
CA THR A 168 -13.08 -15.54 -26.49
C THR A 168 -11.80 -14.71 -26.42
N LEU A 169 -10.81 -15.14 -25.69
CA LEU A 169 -9.52 -14.47 -25.53
C LEU A 169 -8.52 -14.81 -26.64
N GLY A 170 -8.89 -15.72 -27.56
CA GLY A 170 -8.02 -16.17 -28.65
C GLY A 170 -6.92 -17.10 -28.20
N ALA A 171 -7.07 -17.74 -27.03
CA ALA A 171 -6.15 -18.73 -26.51
C ALA A 171 -6.00 -19.91 -27.48
N GLY A 172 -4.78 -20.45 -27.58
CA GLY A 172 -4.41 -21.44 -28.59
C GLY A 172 -3.77 -20.84 -29.85
N ARG A 173 -3.85 -19.53 -30.06
CA ARG A 173 -3.04 -18.78 -31.06
C ARG A 173 -1.98 -17.92 -30.39
N ASP A 174 -2.34 -17.29 -29.27
CA ASP A 174 -1.43 -16.48 -28.45
C ASP A 174 -1.95 -16.45 -27.00
N ASP A 175 -1.35 -17.25 -26.13
CA ASP A 175 -1.72 -17.35 -24.71
C ASP A 175 -1.40 -16.07 -23.92
N ARG A 176 -0.60 -15.16 -24.47
CA ARG A 176 -0.22 -13.90 -23.83
C ARG A 176 -1.40 -13.01 -23.43
N ALA A 177 -2.54 -13.14 -24.13
CA ALA A 177 -3.74 -12.38 -23.80
C ALA A 177 -4.36 -12.87 -22.48
N LEU A 178 -4.42 -14.19 -22.28
CA LEU A 178 -4.92 -14.82 -21.05
C LEU A 178 -3.97 -14.56 -19.87
N GLU A 179 -2.67 -14.75 -20.07
CA GLU A 179 -1.63 -14.45 -19.07
C GLU A 179 -1.73 -13.01 -18.56
N ARG A 180 -1.80 -12.06 -19.48
CA ARG A 180 -1.90 -10.64 -19.16
C ARG A 180 -3.18 -10.34 -18.39
N LEU A 181 -4.32 -10.91 -18.79
CA LEU A 181 -5.59 -10.73 -18.11
C LEU A 181 -5.53 -11.24 -16.66
N VAL A 182 -4.97 -12.45 -16.46
CA VAL A 182 -4.83 -13.04 -15.12
C VAL A 182 -3.96 -12.16 -14.23
N LEU A 183 -2.81 -11.71 -14.73
CA LEU A 183 -1.89 -10.84 -13.97
C LEU A 183 -2.50 -9.47 -13.68
N ASP A 184 -3.21 -8.87 -14.62
CA ASP A 184 -3.90 -7.59 -14.44
C ASP A 184 -5.00 -7.69 -13.37
N ILE A 185 -5.82 -8.73 -13.43
CA ILE A 185 -6.86 -8.96 -12.42
C ILE A 185 -6.19 -9.21 -11.06
N HIS A 186 -5.18 -10.08 -11.00
CA HIS A 186 -4.45 -10.35 -9.78
C HIS A 186 -3.88 -9.06 -9.16
N GLY A 187 -3.23 -8.21 -9.96
CA GLY A 187 -2.70 -6.93 -9.49
C GLY A 187 -3.79 -6.01 -8.92
N LYS A 188 -4.95 -5.95 -9.56
CA LYS A 188 -6.08 -5.11 -9.11
C LYS A 188 -6.70 -5.62 -7.82
N ILE A 189 -6.93 -6.93 -7.70
CA ILE A 189 -7.56 -7.49 -6.49
C ILE A 189 -6.68 -7.37 -5.26
N GLN A 190 -5.35 -7.34 -5.41
CA GLN A 190 -4.41 -7.18 -4.29
C GLN A 190 -4.49 -5.79 -3.62
N SER A 191 -5.10 -4.79 -4.28
CA SER A 191 -5.36 -3.48 -3.65
C SER A 191 -6.52 -3.50 -2.65
N HIS A 192 -7.28 -4.58 -2.58
CA HIS A 192 -8.42 -4.73 -1.66
C HIS A 192 -8.03 -5.54 -0.42
N ALA A 193 -8.56 -5.13 0.75
CA ALA A 193 -8.28 -5.81 2.02
C ALA A 193 -8.72 -7.29 2.03
N TYR A 194 -9.78 -7.62 1.28
CA TYR A 194 -10.32 -8.98 1.13
C TYR A 194 -10.51 -9.30 -0.37
N PRO A 195 -9.45 -9.67 -1.10
CA PRO A 195 -9.47 -9.84 -2.56
C PRO A 195 -10.58 -10.79 -3.05
N MET A 196 -10.70 -11.96 -2.44
CA MET A 196 -11.68 -12.96 -2.86
C MET A 196 -13.13 -12.52 -2.62
N ARG A 197 -13.42 -11.89 -1.47
CA ARG A 197 -14.75 -11.34 -1.19
C ARG A 197 -15.11 -10.20 -2.14
N TRP A 198 -14.12 -9.44 -2.57
CA TRP A 198 -14.34 -8.38 -3.57
C TRP A 198 -14.70 -8.98 -4.93
N LEU A 199 -13.98 -10.03 -5.37
CA LEU A 199 -14.30 -10.76 -6.61
C LEU A 199 -15.69 -11.40 -6.57
N GLU A 200 -16.07 -12.04 -5.47
CA GLU A 200 -17.40 -12.63 -5.30
C GLU A 200 -18.51 -11.59 -5.42
N ARG A 201 -18.38 -10.44 -4.72
CA ARG A 201 -19.33 -9.33 -4.84
C ARG A 201 -19.41 -8.79 -6.28
N LEU A 202 -18.27 -8.66 -6.95
CA LEU A 202 -18.24 -8.21 -8.33
C LEU A 202 -18.97 -9.20 -9.23
N ARG A 203 -18.74 -10.50 -9.07
CA ARG A 203 -19.44 -11.56 -9.81
C ARG A 203 -20.96 -11.50 -9.60
N GLU A 204 -21.42 -11.34 -8.35
CA GLU A 204 -22.83 -11.20 -8.02
C GLU A 204 -23.45 -9.97 -8.67
N GLN A 205 -22.76 -8.82 -8.65
CA GLN A 205 -23.21 -7.60 -9.30
C GLN A 205 -23.38 -7.79 -10.82
N TRP A 206 -22.42 -8.47 -11.47
CA TRP A 206 -22.50 -8.76 -12.90
C TRP A 206 -23.65 -9.72 -13.24
N GLN A 207 -23.99 -10.66 -12.38
CA GLN A 207 -25.14 -11.56 -12.55
C GLN A 207 -26.48 -10.84 -12.38
N GLN A 208 -26.52 -9.77 -11.60
CA GLN A 208 -27.74 -8.98 -11.31
C GLN A 208 -27.95 -7.81 -12.27
N VAL A 209 -27.06 -7.59 -13.24
CA VAL A 209 -27.24 -6.51 -14.22
C VAL A 209 -28.49 -6.79 -15.03
N PRO A 210 -29.57 -5.96 -14.92
CA PRO A 210 -30.80 -6.17 -15.63
C PRO A 210 -30.59 -6.13 -17.13
N GLU A 211 -31.39 -6.88 -17.89
CA GLU A 211 -31.41 -6.81 -19.36
C GLU A 211 -31.70 -5.40 -19.90
N SER A 212 -32.27 -4.52 -19.06
CA SER A 212 -32.53 -3.09 -19.36
C SER A 212 -31.29 -2.22 -19.55
N VAL A 213 -30.08 -2.73 -19.34
CA VAL A 213 -28.82 -2.03 -19.64
C VAL A 213 -28.45 -2.14 -21.13
N GLY A 214 -29.42 -2.44 -22.00
CA GLY A 214 -29.25 -2.52 -23.45
C GLY A 214 -28.39 -1.41 -24.08
N PRO A 215 -28.62 -0.11 -23.80
CA PRO A 215 -27.82 0.96 -24.39
C PRO A 215 -26.34 0.95 -23.99
N TYR A 216 -26.04 0.54 -22.74
CA TYR A 216 -24.66 0.44 -22.25
C TYR A 216 -23.97 -0.84 -22.70
N ARG A 217 -24.74 -1.90 -22.97
CA ARG A 217 -24.21 -3.16 -23.51
C ARG A 217 -23.65 -2.94 -24.92
N GLU A 218 -24.34 -2.17 -25.76
CA GLU A 218 -23.86 -1.79 -27.09
C GLU A 218 -22.60 -0.93 -27.02
N VAL A 219 -22.55 0.07 -26.12
CA VAL A 219 -21.38 0.94 -25.93
C VAL A 219 -20.17 0.15 -25.43
N LEU A 220 -20.36 -0.77 -24.46
CA LEU A 220 -19.30 -1.62 -23.94
C LEU A 220 -18.85 -2.64 -25.00
N THR A 221 -19.78 -3.23 -25.73
CA THR A 221 -19.47 -4.16 -26.83
C THR A 221 -18.75 -3.45 -27.96
N ASP A 222 -19.19 -2.26 -28.33
CA ASP A 222 -18.55 -1.44 -29.38
C ASP A 222 -17.16 -0.94 -28.93
N SER A 223 -16.98 -0.56 -27.67
CA SER A 223 -15.66 -0.24 -27.08
C SER A 223 -14.70 -1.44 -27.13
N ILE A 224 -15.16 -2.62 -26.77
CA ILE A 224 -14.35 -3.86 -26.80
C ILE A 224 -14.04 -4.23 -28.26
N LEU A 225 -14.99 -4.11 -29.16
CA LEU A 225 -14.80 -4.39 -30.59
C LEU A 225 -13.89 -3.37 -31.27
N ARG A 226 -13.93 -2.10 -30.86
CA ARG A 226 -13.02 -1.06 -31.40
C ARG A 226 -11.60 -1.26 -30.91
N GLN A 227 -11.38 -1.71 -29.66
CA GLN A 227 -10.05 -2.09 -29.19
C GLN A 227 -9.45 -3.27 -29.97
N ARG A 228 -10.28 -4.18 -30.50
CA ARG A 228 -9.82 -5.25 -31.42
C ARG A 228 -9.37 -4.76 -32.80
N ARG A 229 -9.75 -3.56 -33.24
CA ARG A 229 -9.40 -3.01 -34.56
C ARG A 229 -8.11 -2.20 -34.62
N PHE A 230 -7.47 -1.90 -33.45
CA PHE A 230 -6.20 -1.17 -33.41
C PHE A 230 -5.13 -1.99 -32.71
N PRO A 231 -4.28 -2.73 -33.43
CA PRO A 231 -3.02 -3.20 -32.90
C PRO A 231 -2.00 -2.06 -33.01
N GLY A 232 -1.71 -1.39 -31.93
CA GLY A 232 -0.59 -0.46 -31.89
C GLY A 232 -0.89 0.86 -31.18
N ASN A 233 -0.13 1.10 -30.12
CA ASN A 233 0.15 2.40 -29.47
C ASN A 233 -1.05 3.30 -29.09
N GLY A 234 -1.55 3.13 -27.89
CA GLY A 234 -2.47 4.08 -27.28
C GLY A 234 -2.20 4.26 -25.80
N ARG A 235 -1.62 5.40 -25.43
CA ARG A 235 -1.52 5.87 -24.04
C ARG A 235 -2.93 5.94 -23.43
N PHE A 236 -3.11 5.33 -22.30
CA PHE A 236 -4.31 5.53 -21.49
C PHE A 236 -4.34 6.98 -21.01
N ALA A 237 -5.25 7.75 -21.58
CA ALA A 237 -5.68 9.02 -21.00
C ALA A 237 -6.62 8.69 -19.84
N GLY A 238 -6.30 9.20 -18.65
CA GLY A 238 -7.09 8.99 -17.45
C GLY A 238 -8.49 9.56 -17.60
N VAL A 239 -9.49 8.75 -17.32
CA VAL A 239 -10.87 9.20 -17.12
C VAL A 239 -10.98 9.62 -15.66
N GLY A 240 -11.15 10.92 -15.48
CA GLY A 240 -11.38 11.54 -14.18
C GLY A 240 -12.74 11.17 -13.60
N GLY A 241 -12.76 11.14 -12.28
CA GLY A 241 -13.83 11.51 -11.36
C GLY A 241 -15.20 10.87 -11.55
N PHE A 242 -15.56 10.05 -10.59
CA PHE A 242 -16.95 9.86 -10.16
C PHE A 242 -17.14 10.43 -8.76
N PRO A 243 -18.33 11.00 -8.44
CA PRO A 243 -18.63 11.72 -7.21
C PRO A 243 -18.59 10.86 -5.95
#